data_2d180112a8d329e63d9e34c6580432bc
#
_entry.id   2d180112a8d329e63d9e34c6580432bc
#
_cell.length_a   1.000
_cell.length_b   1.000
_cell.length_c   1.000
_cell.angle_alpha   90.00
_cell.angle_beta   90.00
_cell.angle_gamma   90.00
#
_symmetry.space_group_name_H-M   'P 1'
#
loop_
_entity.id
_entity.type
_entity.pdbx_description
1 polymer ?
#
loop_
_entity_poly.entity_id
_entity_poly.type
_entity_poly.pdbx_seq_one_letter_code
_entity_poly.pdbx_strand_id
1 'polypeptide(L)'
;MKNYVIGVDYGTDSVRSVLVDASNGHEISAAVFLYPRWQKGLYCDPTLNQFRQHPLDYIEGLTQTIKECIAKAGGAEIAAQVKGIAVDTTGSTPIAVNEAGVPLCLTNGFEDNPNAMFVLWKDHTAIKEANEINEHAEKFAINYLKYAGGVYSSEWFWSKLLHILRADKKVRNQLVSWVEHCDWIPFLLCGETDIKKMKRSRCAAGHKALWAEEFGGLPSEEFLGGLDPLLKGYRDRLFTETYTSDVPAGTLSTEWADKLGLSTEVIVGVGAFDAHMGAVGGQIEPYFLSKVMGTSTCDILVAPNQDMEGKLIKGICGQVNGSVIPNMAGLEAGQSAFGDVYAWFKNLISWPINNLLSESTLIDPATAEALKIELEGKIIATLSQQAEALGDQDYEELAIDWLNGRRTP
;
A
#
# COMPACT_ATOMS: atom_id res chain seq x y z
N MET A 1 31.10 -15.39 7.60
CA MET A 1 30.31 -14.23 8.07
C MET A 1 28.85 -14.50 7.72
N LYS A 2 27.96 -14.24 8.61
CA LYS A 2 26.53 -14.27 8.29
C LYS A 2 26.16 -13.03 7.48
N ASN A 3 25.13 -13.13 6.67
CA ASN A 3 24.57 -12.00 5.94
C ASN A 3 23.14 -11.77 6.44
N TYR A 4 22.82 -10.55 6.81
CA TYR A 4 21.49 -10.16 7.23
C TYR A 4 20.86 -9.20 6.24
N VAL A 5 19.54 -9.21 6.17
CA VAL A 5 18.76 -8.26 5.40
C VAL A 5 17.65 -7.69 6.29
N ILE A 6 17.22 -6.47 5.98
CA ILE A 6 16.13 -5.79 6.70
C ILE A 6 14.96 -5.64 5.74
N GLY A 7 13.78 -6.14 6.13
CA GLY A 7 12.50 -5.81 5.51
C GLY A 7 11.84 -4.67 6.27
N VAL A 8 11.27 -3.70 5.55
CA VAL A 8 10.54 -2.56 6.12
C VAL A 8 9.17 -2.48 5.47
N ASP A 9 8.12 -2.75 6.25
CA ASP A 9 6.71 -2.72 5.83
C ASP A 9 6.03 -1.46 6.40
N TYR A 10 5.57 -0.58 5.50
CA TYR A 10 4.81 0.62 5.83
C TYR A 10 3.30 0.37 5.68
N GLY A 11 2.69 -0.04 6.78
CA GLY A 11 1.24 -0.20 6.87
C GLY A 11 0.48 1.12 7.05
N THR A 12 -0.82 1.03 7.28
CA THR A 12 -1.72 2.18 7.43
C THR A 12 -1.46 2.99 8.70
N ASP A 13 -1.14 2.36 9.81
CA ASP A 13 -1.04 2.98 11.14
C ASP A 13 0.35 2.85 11.78
N SER A 14 1.23 2.08 11.16
CA SER A 14 2.55 1.76 11.68
C SER A 14 3.52 1.38 10.58
N VAL A 15 4.82 1.50 10.87
CA VAL A 15 5.88 0.85 10.12
C VAL A 15 6.49 -0.27 10.96
N ARG A 16 6.83 -1.36 10.30
CA ARG A 16 7.48 -2.53 10.89
C ARG A 16 8.80 -2.77 10.22
N SER A 17 9.83 -3.13 11.01
CA SER A 17 11.08 -3.64 10.46
C SER A 17 11.35 -5.02 10.99
N VAL A 18 11.88 -5.89 10.15
CA VAL A 18 12.32 -7.24 10.49
C VAL A 18 13.75 -7.45 10.02
N LEU A 19 14.59 -7.96 10.88
CA LEU A 19 15.96 -8.39 10.57
C LEU A 19 15.97 -9.90 10.35
N VAL A 20 16.45 -10.33 9.20
CA VAL A 20 16.41 -11.73 8.76
C VAL A 20 17.82 -12.22 8.41
N ASP A 21 18.16 -13.45 8.81
CA ASP A 21 19.34 -14.18 8.34
C ASP A 21 19.10 -14.63 6.89
N ALA A 22 19.82 -14.00 5.95
CA ALA A 22 19.63 -14.24 4.52
C ALA A 22 20.01 -15.67 4.07
N SER A 23 20.69 -16.44 4.91
CA SER A 23 21.10 -17.82 4.59
C SER A 23 19.99 -18.85 4.76
N ASN A 24 18.99 -18.56 5.61
CA ASN A 24 17.96 -19.52 5.98
C ASN A 24 16.55 -18.92 6.17
N GLY A 25 16.39 -17.60 6.00
CA GLY A 25 15.13 -16.90 6.18
C GLY A 25 14.68 -16.73 7.64
N HIS A 26 15.57 -17.00 8.62
CA HIS A 26 15.20 -16.94 10.03
C HIS A 26 15.07 -15.49 10.50
N GLU A 27 13.93 -15.14 11.09
CA GLU A 27 13.72 -13.85 11.74
C GLU A 27 14.58 -13.76 13.01
N ILE A 28 15.42 -12.75 13.09
CA ILE A 28 16.31 -12.50 14.24
C ILE A 28 15.67 -11.54 15.23
N SER A 29 15.05 -10.49 14.72
CA SER A 29 14.38 -9.48 15.54
C SER A 29 13.38 -8.69 14.70
N ALA A 30 12.37 -8.16 15.39
CA ALA A 30 11.40 -7.24 14.79
C ALA A 30 11.14 -6.04 15.69
N ALA A 31 10.67 -4.94 15.09
CA ALA A 31 10.25 -3.73 15.77
C ALA A 31 9.08 -3.09 15.03
N VAL A 32 8.24 -2.39 15.79
CA VAL A 32 7.05 -1.68 15.28
C VAL A 32 7.04 -0.26 15.82
N PHE A 33 6.69 0.69 14.97
CA PHE A 33 6.50 2.10 15.34
C PHE A 33 5.12 2.55 14.86
N LEU A 34 4.27 2.96 15.79
CA LEU A 34 2.96 3.53 15.51
C LEU A 34 3.12 5.00 15.13
N TYR A 35 2.44 5.46 14.08
CA TYR A 35 2.55 6.83 13.57
C TYR A 35 1.89 7.83 14.51
N PRO A 36 2.64 8.71 15.21
CA PRO A 36 2.06 9.57 16.26
C PRO A 36 1.06 10.60 15.72
N ARG A 37 1.29 11.10 14.49
CA ARG A 37 0.40 12.10 13.87
C ARG A 37 -0.89 11.44 13.40
N TRP A 38 -0.78 10.27 12.81
CA TRP A 38 -1.93 9.45 12.40
C TRP A 38 -2.81 9.04 13.57
N GLN A 39 -2.22 8.58 14.69
CA GLN A 39 -2.96 8.20 15.90
C GLN A 39 -3.78 9.35 16.48
N LYS A 40 -3.32 10.59 16.30
CA LYS A 40 -4.04 11.80 16.71
C LYS A 40 -5.11 12.24 15.70
N GLY A 41 -5.28 11.52 14.60
CA GLY A 41 -6.21 11.87 13.52
C GLY A 41 -5.82 13.15 12.76
N LEU A 42 -4.55 13.59 12.86
CA LEU A 42 -4.11 14.81 12.19
C LEU A 42 -4.19 14.63 10.67
N TYR A 43 -4.63 15.70 9.99
CA TYR A 43 -4.75 15.78 8.53
C TYR A 43 -5.79 14.81 7.90
N CYS A 44 -6.65 14.22 8.74
CA CYS A 44 -7.75 13.35 8.33
C CYS A 44 -9.11 14.01 8.56
N ASP A 45 -10.01 13.86 7.61
CA ASP A 45 -11.41 14.22 7.73
C ASP A 45 -12.29 13.10 7.15
N PRO A 46 -12.79 12.18 7.99
CA PRO A 46 -13.64 11.08 7.54
C PRO A 46 -14.94 11.53 6.86
N THR A 47 -15.44 12.74 7.15
CA THR A 47 -16.67 13.25 6.52
C THR A 47 -16.46 13.59 5.06
N LEU A 48 -15.22 13.91 4.68
CA LEU A 48 -14.78 14.18 3.31
C LEU A 48 -14.08 12.97 2.68
N ASN A 49 -13.98 11.83 3.36
CA ASN A 49 -13.15 10.70 2.98
C ASN A 49 -11.68 11.09 2.74
N GLN A 50 -11.19 12.12 3.46
CA GLN A 50 -9.82 12.60 3.37
C GLN A 50 -8.93 11.91 4.39
N PHE A 51 -7.86 11.28 3.92
CA PHE A 51 -6.87 10.60 4.75
C PHE A 51 -5.46 10.95 4.26
N ARG A 52 -4.73 11.74 5.05
CA ARG A 52 -3.39 12.21 4.71
C ARG A 52 -2.39 11.77 5.77
N GLN A 53 -1.17 11.45 5.35
CA GLN A 53 -0.09 11.06 6.25
C GLN A 53 1.13 11.94 6.05
N HIS A 54 1.69 12.41 7.16
CA HIS A 54 2.85 13.29 7.13
C HIS A 54 4.14 12.46 7.01
N PRO A 55 5.07 12.78 6.07
CA PRO A 55 6.29 12.00 5.84
C PRO A 55 7.22 11.87 7.06
N LEU A 56 7.12 12.76 8.05
CA LEU A 56 7.88 12.62 9.29
C LEU A 56 7.52 11.36 10.09
N ASP A 57 6.26 10.92 10.07
CA ASP A 57 5.87 9.65 10.70
C ASP A 57 6.64 8.48 10.10
N TYR A 58 6.85 8.50 8.78
CA TYR A 58 7.60 7.49 8.06
C TYR A 58 9.11 7.54 8.34
N ILE A 59 9.69 8.74 8.33
CA ILE A 59 11.13 8.95 8.59
C ILE A 59 11.49 8.58 10.04
N GLU A 60 10.68 9.01 10.99
CA GLU A 60 10.85 8.72 12.42
C GLU A 60 10.74 7.22 12.67
N GLY A 61 9.68 6.60 12.11
CA GLY A 61 9.42 5.17 12.25
C GLY A 61 10.50 4.29 11.62
N LEU A 62 10.94 4.60 10.40
CA LEU A 62 12.05 3.92 9.74
C LEU A 62 13.30 3.91 10.61
N THR A 63 13.65 5.11 11.11
CA THR A 63 14.86 5.29 11.92
C THR A 63 14.77 4.48 13.22
N GLN A 64 13.64 4.55 13.90
CA GLN A 64 13.45 3.89 15.18
C GLN A 64 13.40 2.36 15.02
N THR A 65 12.62 1.84 14.09
CA THR A 65 12.42 0.39 13.94
C THR A 65 13.71 -0.32 13.51
N ILE A 66 14.48 0.23 12.57
CA ILE A 66 15.75 -0.36 12.15
C ILE A 66 16.75 -0.36 13.31
N LYS A 67 16.92 0.75 14.03
CA LYS A 67 17.81 0.81 15.19
C LYS A 67 17.42 -0.17 16.27
N GLU A 68 16.14 -0.30 16.55
CA GLU A 68 15.61 -1.22 17.56
C GLU A 68 15.86 -2.68 17.16
N CYS A 69 15.61 -3.04 15.89
CA CYS A 69 15.93 -4.38 15.36
C CYS A 69 17.42 -4.72 15.54
N ILE A 70 18.29 -3.80 15.16
CA ILE A 70 19.75 -3.97 15.29
C ILE A 70 20.15 -4.12 16.76
N ALA A 71 19.64 -3.26 17.65
CA ALA A 71 19.94 -3.31 19.07
C ALA A 71 19.50 -4.64 19.72
N LYS A 72 18.30 -5.12 19.41
CA LYS A 72 17.77 -6.41 19.89
C LYS A 72 18.59 -7.59 19.40
N ALA A 73 19.18 -7.50 18.21
CA ALA A 73 19.93 -8.58 17.57
C ALA A 73 21.39 -8.68 18.01
N GLY A 74 21.95 -7.67 18.69
CA GLY A 74 23.35 -7.68 19.13
C GLY A 74 24.15 -6.41 18.75
N GLY A 75 23.50 -5.39 18.22
CA GLY A 75 24.07 -4.08 18.00
C GLY A 75 25.08 -3.99 16.83
N ALA A 76 26.20 -3.33 17.03
CA ALA A 76 27.15 -2.99 15.97
C ALA A 76 27.74 -4.19 15.22
N GLU A 77 27.90 -5.33 15.88
CA GLU A 77 28.40 -6.55 15.24
C GLU A 77 27.43 -7.08 14.17
N ILE A 78 26.14 -7.01 14.45
CA ILE A 78 25.07 -7.38 13.50
C ILE A 78 24.94 -6.32 12.41
N ALA A 79 24.98 -5.02 12.78
CA ALA A 79 24.88 -3.90 11.83
C ALA A 79 25.92 -4.02 10.70
N ALA A 80 27.15 -4.40 11.04
CA ALA A 80 28.23 -4.59 10.06
C ALA A 80 28.00 -5.74 9.07
N GLN A 81 27.07 -6.64 9.37
CA GLN A 81 26.72 -7.81 8.56
C GLN A 81 25.43 -7.62 7.75
N VAL A 82 24.73 -6.49 7.87
CA VAL A 82 23.56 -6.14 7.06
C VAL A 82 24.02 -5.88 5.62
N LYS A 83 23.35 -6.49 4.65
CA LYS A 83 23.69 -6.42 3.22
C LYS A 83 22.62 -5.74 2.38
N GLY A 84 21.39 -5.69 2.84
CA GLY A 84 20.29 -5.11 2.07
C GLY A 84 19.13 -4.62 2.91
N ILE A 85 18.40 -3.67 2.35
CA ILE A 85 17.10 -3.17 2.85
C ILE A 85 16.11 -3.29 1.71
N ALA A 86 14.99 -3.96 1.99
CA ALA A 86 13.82 -4.02 1.11
C ALA A 86 12.67 -3.25 1.76
N VAL A 87 11.88 -2.57 0.93
CA VAL A 87 10.79 -1.69 1.39
C VAL A 87 9.51 -2.05 0.66
N ASP A 88 8.45 -2.23 1.41
CA ASP A 88 7.10 -2.22 0.87
C ASP A 88 6.19 -1.21 1.60
N THR A 89 5.12 -0.82 0.94
CA THR A 89 4.21 0.21 1.43
C THR A 89 2.78 -0.05 1.00
N THR A 90 1.83 0.53 1.73
CA THR A 90 0.47 0.65 1.21
C THR A 90 0.46 1.33 -0.16
N GLY A 91 -0.49 0.99 -1.02
CA GLY A 91 -0.59 1.55 -2.37
C GLY A 91 -2.01 1.63 -2.92
N SER A 92 -2.35 2.70 -3.63
CA SER A 92 -1.54 3.86 -4.05
C SER A 92 -1.49 4.92 -2.92
N THR A 93 -0.29 5.31 -2.52
CA THR A 93 -0.09 6.34 -1.48
C THR A 93 0.91 7.38 -1.97
N PRO A 94 0.55 8.21 -2.95
CA PRO A 94 1.46 9.16 -3.59
C PRO A 94 1.54 10.50 -2.88
N ILE A 95 2.59 11.28 -3.22
CA ILE A 95 2.88 12.61 -2.68
C ILE A 95 3.41 13.58 -3.75
N ALA A 96 3.16 14.88 -3.54
CA ALA A 96 3.75 15.97 -4.29
C ALA A 96 5.18 16.26 -3.83
N VAL A 97 6.14 16.29 -4.77
CA VAL A 97 7.54 16.59 -4.49
C VAL A 97 8.09 17.69 -5.37
N ASN A 98 9.19 18.34 -4.91
CA ASN A 98 9.97 19.29 -5.67
C ASN A 98 11.04 18.60 -6.56
N GLU A 99 11.90 19.38 -7.22
CA GLU A 99 12.97 18.90 -8.11
C GLU A 99 13.99 17.97 -7.41
N ALA A 100 14.20 18.19 -6.12
CA ALA A 100 15.08 17.35 -5.31
C ALA A 100 14.39 16.09 -4.75
N GLY A 101 13.13 15.83 -5.12
CA GLY A 101 12.35 14.71 -4.58
C GLY A 101 11.91 14.90 -3.11
N VAL A 102 12.00 16.13 -2.60
CA VAL A 102 11.55 16.46 -1.24
C VAL A 102 10.04 16.68 -1.26
N PRO A 103 9.27 16.01 -0.38
CA PRO A 103 7.85 16.25 -0.18
C PRO A 103 7.55 17.72 0.11
N LEU A 104 6.54 18.29 -0.53
CA LEU A 104 6.27 19.72 -0.37
C LEU A 104 5.93 20.10 1.07
N CYS A 105 5.26 19.23 1.83
CA CYS A 105 4.98 19.48 3.26
C CYS A 105 6.24 19.51 4.14
N LEU A 106 7.40 19.14 3.64
CA LEU A 106 8.69 19.34 4.31
C LEU A 106 9.39 20.64 3.88
N THR A 107 8.72 21.47 3.08
CA THR A 107 9.23 22.77 2.63
C THR A 107 8.46 23.93 3.24
N ASN A 108 9.12 25.09 3.33
CA ASN A 108 8.57 26.26 4.00
C ASN A 108 7.19 26.71 3.47
N GLY A 109 6.24 26.79 4.38
CA GLY A 109 4.88 27.23 4.14
C GLY A 109 3.92 26.17 3.62
N PHE A 110 4.30 24.88 3.66
CA PHE A 110 3.45 23.72 3.35
C PHE A 110 3.33 22.72 4.50
N GLU A 111 3.95 22.99 5.63
CA GLU A 111 4.16 22.05 6.74
C GLU A 111 2.85 21.41 7.25
N ASP A 112 1.79 22.20 7.30
CA ASP A 112 0.46 21.76 7.75
C ASP A 112 -0.55 21.63 6.59
N ASN A 113 -0.10 21.68 5.34
CA ASN A 113 -0.99 21.53 4.19
C ASN A 113 -1.26 20.05 3.85
N PRO A 114 -2.47 19.52 4.10
CA PRO A 114 -2.78 18.12 3.83
C PRO A 114 -2.68 17.74 2.34
N ASN A 115 -2.81 18.70 1.41
CA ASN A 115 -2.64 18.46 -0.02
C ASN A 115 -1.17 18.36 -0.46
N ALA A 116 -0.24 18.70 0.43
CA ALA A 116 1.20 18.53 0.22
C ALA A 116 1.76 17.26 0.89
N MET A 117 0.90 16.47 1.55
CA MET A 117 1.23 15.23 2.25
C MET A 117 0.92 13.99 1.43
N PHE A 118 1.29 12.81 1.91
CA PHE A 118 0.90 11.54 1.29
C PHE A 118 -0.61 11.39 1.28
N VAL A 119 -1.16 11.13 0.11
CA VAL A 119 -2.59 10.83 -0.09
C VAL A 119 -2.76 9.33 0.08
N LEU A 120 -3.22 8.89 1.26
CA LEU A 120 -3.25 7.48 1.65
C LEU A 120 -4.12 6.64 0.71
N TRP A 121 -3.83 5.35 0.60
CA TRP A 121 -4.56 4.41 -0.27
C TRP A 121 -6.08 4.47 -0.11
N LYS A 122 -6.59 4.59 1.11
CA LYS A 122 -8.02 4.67 1.43
C LYS A 122 -8.63 6.09 1.34
N ASP A 123 -7.90 7.07 0.79
CA ASP A 123 -8.43 8.40 0.52
C ASP A 123 -9.32 8.39 -0.71
N HIS A 124 -10.55 8.85 -0.56
CA HIS A 124 -11.55 8.89 -1.63
C HIS A 124 -11.97 10.31 -2.01
N THR A 125 -11.16 11.32 -1.74
CA THR A 125 -11.45 12.71 -2.15
C THR A 125 -11.57 12.87 -3.66
N ALA A 126 -10.97 11.97 -4.44
CA ALA A 126 -10.86 12.04 -5.90
C ALA A 126 -11.94 11.24 -6.67
N ILE A 127 -13.13 10.99 -6.08
CA ILE A 127 -14.23 10.23 -6.73
C ILE A 127 -14.65 10.88 -8.04
N LYS A 128 -14.79 12.22 -8.06
CA LYS A 128 -15.16 12.96 -9.26
C LYS A 128 -14.14 12.78 -10.38
N GLU A 129 -12.87 12.91 -10.06
CA GLU A 129 -11.76 12.76 -11.00
C GLU A 129 -11.68 11.33 -11.55
N ALA A 130 -11.91 10.31 -10.72
CA ALA A 130 -11.96 8.93 -11.17
C ALA A 130 -13.08 8.68 -12.18
N ASN A 131 -14.28 9.22 -11.93
CA ASN A 131 -15.40 9.12 -12.86
C ASN A 131 -15.08 9.79 -14.20
N GLU A 132 -14.48 10.98 -14.18
CA GLU A 132 -14.08 11.70 -15.39
C GLU A 132 -13.00 10.93 -16.18
N ILE A 133 -12.04 10.28 -15.49
CA ILE A 133 -11.05 9.40 -16.14
C ILE A 133 -11.75 8.23 -16.84
N ASN A 134 -12.70 7.58 -16.20
CA ASN A 134 -13.47 6.48 -16.77
C ASN A 134 -14.25 6.92 -18.02
N GLU A 135 -15.00 8.00 -17.93
CA GLU A 135 -15.76 8.56 -19.06
C GLU A 135 -14.87 9.00 -20.23
N HIS A 136 -13.68 9.52 -19.93
CA HIS A 136 -12.72 9.92 -20.95
C HIS A 136 -12.08 8.70 -21.63
N ALA A 137 -11.71 7.68 -20.84
CA ALA A 137 -11.12 6.45 -21.35
C ALA A 137 -12.05 5.65 -22.26
N GLU A 138 -13.37 5.64 -21.98
CA GLU A 138 -14.38 5.01 -22.84
C GLU A 138 -14.43 5.59 -24.24
N LYS A 139 -14.10 6.89 -24.38
CA LYS A 139 -14.16 7.64 -25.64
C LYS A 139 -12.82 7.71 -26.35
N PHE A 140 -11.75 7.30 -25.70
CA PHE A 140 -10.40 7.40 -26.25
C PHE A 140 -10.04 6.17 -27.09
N ALA A 141 -9.26 6.38 -28.16
CA ALA A 141 -8.93 5.32 -29.12
C ALA A 141 -8.12 4.15 -28.50
N ILE A 142 -7.28 4.45 -27.50
CA ILE A 142 -6.47 3.47 -26.77
C ILE A 142 -7.15 3.18 -25.43
N ASN A 143 -7.47 1.93 -25.17
CA ASN A 143 -8.02 1.52 -23.88
C ASN A 143 -6.92 1.38 -22.82
N TYR A 144 -6.55 2.49 -22.17
CA TYR A 144 -5.57 2.49 -21.09
C TYR A 144 -6.02 1.73 -19.83
N LEU A 145 -7.34 1.54 -19.64
CA LEU A 145 -7.89 0.87 -18.46
C LEU A 145 -7.89 -0.66 -18.57
N LYS A 146 -7.53 -1.24 -19.73
CA LYS A 146 -7.68 -2.67 -19.95
C LYS A 146 -6.94 -3.54 -18.94
N TYR A 147 -5.76 -3.10 -18.49
CA TYR A 147 -4.96 -3.81 -17.48
C TYR A 147 -5.31 -3.44 -16.03
N ALA A 148 -6.19 -2.46 -15.84
CA ALA A 148 -6.71 -2.04 -14.55
C ALA A 148 -8.15 -2.53 -14.30
N GLY A 149 -8.55 -3.58 -15.00
CA GLY A 149 -9.90 -4.16 -14.88
C GLY A 149 -11.01 -3.40 -15.59
N GLY A 150 -10.69 -2.37 -16.36
CA GLY A 150 -11.63 -1.56 -17.12
C GLY A 150 -12.26 -0.38 -16.37
N VAL A 151 -11.94 -0.21 -15.09
CA VAL A 151 -12.43 0.92 -14.26
C VAL A 151 -11.28 1.50 -13.44
N TYR A 152 -11.17 2.83 -13.43
CA TYR A 152 -10.17 3.55 -12.63
C TYR A 152 -10.76 4.02 -11.30
N SER A 153 -10.02 3.82 -10.22
CA SER A 153 -10.48 4.12 -8.86
C SER A 153 -10.05 5.51 -8.38
N SER A 154 -10.85 6.09 -7.47
CA SER A 154 -10.47 7.28 -6.70
C SER A 154 -9.24 7.07 -5.80
N GLU A 155 -8.93 5.83 -5.46
CA GLU A 155 -7.77 5.45 -4.65
C GLU A 155 -6.44 5.56 -5.41
N TRP A 156 -6.44 5.75 -6.75
CA TRP A 156 -5.27 5.55 -7.57
C TRP A 156 -4.60 6.84 -8.05
N PHE A 157 -3.41 6.70 -8.57
CA PHE A 157 -2.40 7.69 -8.89
C PHE A 157 -2.93 8.94 -9.64
N TRP A 158 -3.61 8.77 -10.79
CA TRP A 158 -4.05 9.87 -11.64
C TRP A 158 -5.25 10.62 -11.09
N SER A 159 -6.20 9.93 -10.49
CA SER A 159 -7.36 10.56 -9.86
C SER A 159 -6.92 11.46 -8.71
N LYS A 160 -6.02 10.97 -7.85
CA LYS A 160 -5.44 11.74 -6.75
C LYS A 160 -4.62 12.92 -7.23
N LEU A 161 -3.75 12.72 -8.25
CA LEU A 161 -3.00 13.84 -8.84
C LEU A 161 -3.93 14.94 -9.35
N LEU A 162 -4.91 14.57 -10.18
CA LEU A 162 -5.84 15.52 -10.76
C LEU A 162 -6.64 16.28 -9.68
N HIS A 163 -7.09 15.56 -8.65
CA HIS A 163 -7.76 16.16 -7.50
C HIS A 163 -6.89 17.22 -6.82
N ILE A 164 -5.65 16.90 -6.47
CA ILE A 164 -4.71 17.83 -5.81
C ILE A 164 -4.43 19.04 -6.70
N LEU A 165 -4.24 18.84 -8.02
CA LEU A 165 -4.01 19.93 -8.96
C LEU A 165 -5.19 20.90 -9.05
N ARG A 166 -6.41 20.42 -8.90
CA ARG A 166 -7.64 21.23 -8.91
C ARG A 166 -7.87 21.90 -7.56
N ALA A 167 -7.74 21.14 -6.48
CA ALA A 167 -8.07 21.59 -5.11
C ALA A 167 -7.08 22.62 -4.56
N ASP A 168 -5.80 22.54 -4.90
CA ASP A 168 -4.77 23.37 -4.29
C ASP A 168 -3.82 24.02 -5.33
N LYS A 169 -4.10 25.31 -5.63
CA LYS A 169 -3.27 26.09 -6.54
C LYS A 169 -1.84 26.29 -6.02
N LYS A 170 -1.65 26.36 -4.68
CA LYS A 170 -0.34 26.57 -4.07
C LYS A 170 0.54 25.33 -4.28
N VAL A 171 0.01 24.14 -3.97
CA VAL A 171 0.66 22.86 -4.25
C VAL A 171 0.93 22.70 -5.74
N ARG A 172 -0.08 22.91 -6.59
CA ARG A 172 0.05 22.80 -8.05
C ARG A 172 1.21 23.62 -8.62
N ASN A 173 1.42 24.82 -8.11
CA ASN A 173 2.48 25.72 -8.61
C ASN A 173 3.89 25.28 -8.20
N GLN A 174 4.05 24.45 -7.18
CA GLN A 174 5.34 23.98 -6.66
C GLN A 174 5.59 22.50 -6.93
N LEU A 175 4.55 21.74 -7.30
CA LEU A 175 4.65 20.32 -7.61
C LEU A 175 5.47 20.12 -8.89
N VAL A 176 6.61 19.45 -8.76
CA VAL A 176 7.47 19.06 -9.89
C VAL A 176 7.15 17.64 -10.34
N SER A 177 7.01 16.71 -9.40
CA SER A 177 6.67 15.31 -9.68
C SER A 177 5.72 14.75 -8.66
N TRP A 178 5.01 13.67 -9.04
CA TRP A 178 4.08 12.90 -8.23
C TRP A 178 4.66 11.51 -7.99
N VAL A 179 4.81 11.11 -6.73
CA VAL A 179 5.69 9.99 -6.35
C VAL A 179 4.96 9.06 -5.40
N GLU A 180 4.94 7.76 -5.70
CA GLU A 180 4.45 6.73 -4.78
C GLU A 180 5.34 6.58 -3.56
N HIS A 181 4.76 6.19 -2.45
CA HIS A 181 5.47 5.98 -1.18
C HIS A 181 6.59 4.93 -1.32
N CYS A 182 6.29 3.83 -2.00
CA CYS A 182 7.27 2.77 -2.26
C CYS A 182 8.44 3.20 -3.16
N ASP A 183 8.29 4.26 -3.96
CA ASP A 183 9.38 4.85 -4.74
C ASP A 183 10.19 5.85 -3.90
N TRP A 184 9.48 6.61 -3.05
CA TRP A 184 10.10 7.69 -2.30
C TRP A 184 11.05 7.21 -1.20
N ILE A 185 10.71 6.16 -0.45
CA ILE A 185 11.57 5.65 0.64
C ILE A 185 12.92 5.13 0.12
N PRO A 186 13.00 4.27 -0.92
CA PRO A 186 14.28 3.88 -1.50
C PRO A 186 15.11 5.07 -2.01
N PHE A 187 14.46 6.03 -2.68
CA PHE A 187 15.10 7.25 -3.15
C PHE A 187 15.71 8.07 -2.00
N LEU A 188 14.96 8.26 -0.92
CA LEU A 188 15.41 8.93 0.30
C LEU A 188 16.62 8.23 0.93
N LEU A 189 16.57 6.89 1.06
CA LEU A 189 17.65 6.10 1.63
C LEU A 189 18.93 6.16 0.81
N CYS A 190 18.81 6.22 -0.51
CA CYS A 190 19.97 6.37 -1.41
C CYS A 190 20.56 7.79 -1.40
N GLY A 191 19.86 8.77 -0.81
CA GLY A 191 20.35 10.17 -0.73
C GLY A 191 20.41 10.87 -2.09
N GLU A 192 19.67 10.39 -3.08
CA GLU A 192 19.58 11.04 -4.39
C GLU A 192 18.77 12.34 -4.27
N THR A 193 19.15 13.36 -5.00
CA THR A 193 18.56 14.70 -4.98
C THR A 193 18.09 15.19 -6.35
N ASP A 194 18.11 14.33 -7.35
CA ASP A 194 17.55 14.58 -8.68
C ASP A 194 16.37 13.63 -8.90
N ILE A 195 15.16 14.16 -8.88
CA ILE A 195 13.91 13.39 -9.04
C ILE A 195 13.89 12.55 -10.33
N LYS A 196 14.62 12.96 -11.37
CA LYS A 196 14.69 12.24 -12.64
C LYS A 196 15.45 10.92 -12.55
N LYS A 197 16.29 10.75 -11.53
CA LYS A 197 17.05 9.52 -11.29
C LYS A 197 16.32 8.54 -10.38
N MET A 198 15.14 8.91 -9.86
CA MET A 198 14.34 8.02 -9.03
C MET A 198 13.90 6.80 -9.83
N LYS A 199 14.31 5.62 -9.39
CA LYS A 199 13.79 4.36 -9.94
C LYS A 199 12.37 4.15 -9.47
N ARG A 200 11.47 3.91 -10.42
CA ARG A 200 10.04 3.73 -10.16
C ARG A 200 9.65 2.27 -10.16
N SER A 201 8.86 1.90 -9.18
CA SER A 201 8.35 0.55 -9.01
C SER A 201 7.43 0.15 -10.16
N ARG A 202 7.73 -0.98 -10.82
CA ARG A 202 6.84 -1.57 -11.82
C ARG A 202 5.51 -1.99 -11.21
N CYS A 203 5.53 -2.46 -9.98
CA CYS A 203 4.33 -2.80 -9.22
C CYS A 203 3.39 -1.59 -9.13
N ALA A 204 3.87 -0.47 -8.59
CA ALA A 204 3.07 0.74 -8.43
C ALA A 204 2.64 1.36 -9.77
N ALA A 205 3.56 1.47 -10.71
CA ALA A 205 3.32 2.08 -12.02
C ALA A 205 2.26 1.32 -12.82
N GLY A 206 2.39 -0.01 -12.89
CA GLY A 206 1.48 -0.85 -13.66
C GLY A 206 0.09 -0.94 -13.04
N HIS A 207 0.02 -1.20 -11.73
CA HIS A 207 -1.27 -1.38 -11.06
C HIS A 207 -2.03 -0.05 -10.85
N LYS A 208 -1.34 1.07 -10.65
CA LYS A 208 -2.03 2.31 -10.23
C LYS A 208 -1.83 3.51 -11.16
N ALA A 209 -0.72 3.56 -11.94
CA ALA A 209 -0.46 4.69 -12.86
C ALA A 209 -0.73 4.38 -14.34
N LEU A 210 -1.39 3.26 -14.66
CA LEU A 210 -1.72 2.82 -16.02
C LEU A 210 -0.48 2.67 -16.93
N TRP A 211 0.67 2.36 -16.35
CA TRP A 211 1.87 2.10 -17.10
C TRP A 211 1.84 0.69 -17.71
N ALA A 212 2.12 0.58 -19.00
CA ALA A 212 2.32 -0.71 -19.65
C ALA A 212 3.32 -0.59 -20.82
N GLU A 213 4.08 -1.65 -21.06
CA GLU A 213 5.03 -1.72 -22.17
C GLU A 213 4.33 -1.52 -23.52
N GLU A 214 3.13 -2.09 -23.68
CA GLU A 214 2.30 -1.94 -24.86
C GLU A 214 1.92 -0.49 -25.16
N PHE A 215 1.78 0.35 -24.15
CA PHE A 215 1.46 1.77 -24.29
C PHE A 215 2.71 2.64 -24.50
N GLY A 216 3.91 2.05 -24.46
CA GLY A 216 5.17 2.78 -24.43
C GLY A 216 5.34 3.54 -23.11
N GLY A 217 4.82 3.01 -22.00
CA GLY A 217 4.90 3.57 -20.66
C GLY A 217 3.56 4.08 -20.13
N LEU A 218 3.56 5.28 -19.53
CA LEU A 218 2.37 5.97 -19.01
C LEU A 218 1.40 6.37 -20.16
N PRO A 219 0.14 6.68 -19.84
CA PRO A 219 -0.82 7.20 -20.80
C PRO A 219 -0.25 8.38 -21.60
N SER A 220 -0.66 8.51 -22.87
CA SER A 220 -0.14 9.53 -23.76
C SER A 220 -0.47 10.95 -23.29
N GLU A 221 0.34 11.92 -23.72
CA GLU A 221 0.09 13.33 -23.44
C GLU A 221 -1.25 13.81 -24.02
N GLU A 222 -1.69 13.19 -25.13
CA GLU A 222 -3.00 13.46 -25.73
C GLU A 222 -4.14 12.99 -24.83
N PHE A 223 -4.01 11.80 -24.23
CA PHE A 223 -4.98 11.28 -23.26
C PHE A 223 -5.05 12.18 -22.03
N LEU A 224 -3.91 12.46 -21.42
CA LEU A 224 -3.83 13.26 -20.19
C LEU A 224 -4.29 14.71 -20.40
N GLY A 225 -3.80 15.36 -21.44
CA GLY A 225 -4.16 16.74 -21.75
C GLY A 225 -5.59 16.88 -22.30
N GLY A 226 -6.16 15.82 -22.88
CA GLY A 226 -7.56 15.75 -23.29
C GLY A 226 -8.52 15.53 -22.12
N LEU A 227 -8.07 14.84 -21.07
CA LEU A 227 -8.82 14.66 -19.83
C LEU A 227 -8.92 16.00 -19.06
N ASP A 228 -7.79 16.65 -18.80
CA ASP A 228 -7.75 17.97 -18.16
C ASP A 228 -6.49 18.74 -18.56
N PRO A 229 -6.61 20.05 -18.91
CA PRO A 229 -5.45 20.89 -19.22
C PRO A 229 -4.40 20.97 -18.10
N LEU A 230 -4.77 20.74 -16.84
CA LEU A 230 -3.85 20.72 -15.71
C LEU A 230 -2.87 19.53 -15.75
N LEU A 231 -3.21 18.46 -16.45
CA LEU A 231 -2.34 17.29 -16.61
C LEU A 231 -1.33 17.46 -17.77
N LYS A 232 -1.45 18.52 -18.56
CA LYS A 232 -0.56 18.77 -19.68
C LYS A 232 0.89 18.91 -19.25
N GLY A 233 1.79 18.13 -19.88
CA GLY A 233 3.20 18.11 -19.56
C GLY A 233 3.59 17.29 -18.31
N TYR A 234 2.62 16.67 -17.62
CA TYR A 234 2.96 15.83 -16.46
C TYR A 234 3.60 14.51 -16.84
N ARG A 235 3.26 13.92 -17.98
CA ARG A 235 3.91 12.71 -18.47
C ARG A 235 5.44 12.83 -18.49
N ASP A 236 5.94 13.96 -18.99
CA ASP A 236 7.38 14.24 -19.11
C ASP A 236 8.05 14.58 -17.76
N ARG A 237 7.27 14.91 -16.74
CA ARG A 237 7.76 15.16 -15.37
C ARG A 237 7.80 13.92 -14.50
N LEU A 238 7.20 12.82 -14.95
CA LEU A 238 7.09 11.59 -14.18
C LEU A 238 8.24 10.62 -14.54
N PHE A 239 7.95 9.60 -15.30
CA PHE A 239 8.92 8.55 -15.61
C PHE A 239 8.54 7.81 -16.90
N THR A 240 9.55 7.24 -17.55
CA THR A 240 9.37 6.37 -18.72
C THR A 240 9.64 4.92 -18.38
N GLU A 241 10.65 4.67 -17.56
CA GLU A 241 11.12 3.33 -17.17
C GLU A 241 10.59 2.93 -15.80
N THR A 242 10.42 1.63 -15.61
CA THR A 242 10.02 1.02 -14.34
C THR A 242 10.89 -0.18 -14.04
N TYR A 243 11.05 -0.49 -12.76
CA TYR A 243 11.94 -1.53 -12.28
C TYR A 243 11.18 -2.51 -11.38
N THR A 244 11.55 -3.78 -11.46
CA THR A 244 11.06 -4.84 -10.58
C THR A 244 11.77 -4.80 -9.24
N SER A 245 11.19 -5.39 -8.19
CA SER A 245 11.70 -5.31 -6.82
C SER A 245 13.03 -6.05 -6.58
N ASP A 246 13.46 -6.89 -7.51
CA ASP A 246 14.77 -7.56 -7.51
C ASP A 246 15.92 -6.66 -8.00
N VAL A 247 15.60 -5.46 -8.50
CA VAL A 247 16.59 -4.49 -8.98
C VAL A 247 17.00 -3.56 -7.83
N PRO A 248 18.32 -3.29 -7.64
CA PRO A 248 18.76 -2.28 -6.68
C PRO A 248 18.28 -0.88 -7.07
N ALA A 249 17.67 -0.15 -6.13
CA ALA A 249 17.45 1.30 -6.27
C ALA A 249 18.80 2.03 -6.21
N GLY A 250 19.67 1.61 -5.31
CA GLY A 250 21.00 2.12 -5.11
C GLY A 250 21.67 1.50 -3.89
N THR A 251 22.60 2.21 -3.29
CA THR A 251 23.19 1.88 -1.98
C THR A 251 22.84 2.96 -0.96
N LEU A 252 22.92 2.62 0.31
CA LEU A 252 22.61 3.52 1.40
C LEU A 252 23.54 4.75 1.38
N SER A 253 22.99 5.96 1.43
CA SER A 253 23.78 7.19 1.48
C SER A 253 24.57 7.30 2.80
N THR A 254 25.61 8.13 2.82
CA THR A 254 26.39 8.38 4.04
C THR A 254 25.52 8.90 5.16
N GLU A 255 24.60 9.84 4.86
CA GLU A 255 23.68 10.39 5.86
C GLU A 255 22.82 9.30 6.51
N TRP A 256 22.22 8.42 5.70
CA TRP A 256 21.38 7.35 6.22
C TRP A 256 22.18 6.22 6.85
N ALA A 257 23.36 5.92 6.34
CA ALA A 257 24.29 4.97 6.97
C ALA A 257 24.64 5.39 8.39
N ASP A 258 25.05 6.64 8.57
CA ASP A 258 25.36 7.22 9.88
C ASP A 258 24.14 7.26 10.79
N LYS A 259 22.97 7.68 10.26
CA LYS A 259 21.73 7.77 10.98
C LYS A 259 21.23 6.41 11.49
N LEU A 260 21.41 5.36 10.71
CA LEU A 260 20.95 4.00 11.03
C LEU A 260 22.03 3.14 11.71
N GLY A 261 23.29 3.56 11.69
CA GLY A 261 24.43 2.78 12.18
C GLY A 261 24.77 1.61 11.26
N LEU A 262 24.57 1.76 9.96
CA LEU A 262 24.82 0.75 8.91
C LEU A 262 25.98 1.14 8.01
N SER A 263 26.41 0.22 7.14
CA SER A 263 27.41 0.50 6.09
C SER A 263 26.77 1.19 4.87
N THR A 264 27.52 2.07 4.20
CA THR A 264 27.14 2.61 2.88
C THR A 264 27.12 1.57 1.76
N GLU A 265 27.65 0.35 2.00
CA GLU A 265 27.57 -0.76 1.06
C GLU A 265 26.24 -1.51 1.09
N VAL A 266 25.34 -1.17 2.02
CA VAL A 266 24.00 -1.79 2.11
C VAL A 266 23.21 -1.44 0.86
N ILE A 267 22.76 -2.46 0.15
CA ILE A 267 21.93 -2.32 -1.05
C ILE A 267 20.50 -1.98 -0.63
N VAL A 268 19.90 -0.98 -1.28
CA VAL A 268 18.49 -0.65 -1.14
C VAL A 268 17.75 -1.16 -2.38
N GLY A 269 16.76 -2.01 -2.21
CA GLY A 269 15.92 -2.54 -3.30
C GLY A 269 14.93 -1.49 -3.83
N VAL A 270 14.46 -1.66 -5.07
CA VAL A 270 13.28 -0.94 -5.56
C VAL A 270 12.08 -1.40 -4.75
N GLY A 271 11.28 -0.44 -4.25
CA GLY A 271 10.11 -0.73 -3.43
C GLY A 271 8.93 -1.32 -4.23
N ALA A 272 7.95 -1.85 -3.51
CA ALA A 272 6.71 -2.37 -4.07
C ALA A 272 5.54 -2.16 -3.10
N PHE A 273 4.35 -2.62 -3.45
CA PHE A 273 3.21 -2.61 -2.54
C PHE A 273 3.23 -3.79 -1.57
N ASP A 274 2.75 -3.55 -0.36
CA ASP A 274 2.71 -4.45 0.79
C ASP A 274 2.10 -5.83 0.46
N ALA A 275 0.91 -5.86 -0.12
CA ALA A 275 0.23 -7.10 -0.46
C ALA A 275 0.98 -7.94 -1.51
N HIS A 276 1.67 -7.28 -2.46
CA HIS A 276 2.48 -7.97 -3.47
C HIS A 276 3.73 -8.61 -2.84
N MET A 277 4.38 -7.89 -1.92
CA MET A 277 5.52 -8.43 -1.17
C MET A 277 5.09 -9.45 -0.12
N GLY A 278 3.90 -9.28 0.45
CA GLY A 278 3.26 -10.30 1.30
C GLY A 278 3.05 -11.63 0.56
N ALA A 279 2.66 -11.58 -0.72
CA ALA A 279 2.56 -12.78 -1.55
C ALA A 279 3.94 -13.45 -1.78
N VAL A 280 4.99 -12.64 -2.02
CA VAL A 280 6.37 -13.15 -2.13
C VAL A 280 6.83 -13.79 -0.82
N GLY A 281 6.59 -13.13 0.32
CA GLY A 281 6.88 -13.66 1.65
C GLY A 281 6.12 -14.96 1.96
N GLY A 282 4.90 -15.08 1.44
CA GLY A 282 4.08 -16.29 1.48
C GLY A 282 4.51 -17.38 0.48
N GLN A 283 5.63 -17.19 -0.21
CA GLN A 283 6.19 -18.15 -1.18
C GLN A 283 5.23 -18.46 -2.33
N ILE A 284 4.61 -17.41 -2.91
CA ILE A 284 3.68 -17.58 -4.02
C ILE A 284 4.32 -18.32 -5.21
N GLU A 285 3.62 -19.31 -5.71
CA GLU A 285 3.99 -20.10 -6.90
C GLU A 285 3.02 -19.81 -8.07
N PRO A 286 3.41 -20.11 -9.32
CA PRO A 286 2.52 -19.95 -10.48
C PRO A 286 1.19 -20.67 -10.29
N TYR A 287 0.09 -19.96 -10.58
CA TYR A 287 -1.30 -20.42 -10.46
C TYR A 287 -1.82 -20.65 -9.03
N PHE A 288 -1.04 -20.34 -8.01
CA PHE A 288 -1.52 -20.31 -6.64
C PHE A 288 -2.04 -18.91 -6.29
N LEU A 289 -3.14 -18.87 -5.57
CA LEU A 289 -3.75 -17.65 -5.06
C LEU A 289 -3.19 -17.34 -3.67
N SER A 290 -2.48 -16.22 -3.54
CA SER A 290 -2.13 -15.64 -2.25
C SER A 290 -3.20 -14.64 -1.85
N LYS A 291 -3.86 -14.86 -0.72
CA LYS A 291 -4.88 -13.97 -0.18
C LYS A 291 -4.32 -13.25 1.05
N VAL A 292 -3.97 -11.98 0.89
CA VAL A 292 -3.56 -11.10 1.99
C VAL A 292 -4.81 -10.56 2.65
N MET A 293 -5.07 -10.99 3.88
CA MET A 293 -6.32 -10.71 4.60
C MET A 293 -6.10 -9.73 5.74
N GLY A 294 -6.90 -8.66 5.76
CA GLY A 294 -6.98 -7.67 6.83
C GLY A 294 -8.41 -7.17 6.96
N THR A 295 -8.62 -5.88 7.10
CA THR A 295 -9.92 -5.22 7.01
C THR A 295 -10.59 -5.51 5.66
N SER A 296 -9.82 -5.44 4.59
CA SER A 296 -10.14 -5.89 3.23
C SER A 296 -9.23 -7.04 2.82
N THR A 297 -9.37 -7.57 1.59
CA THR A 297 -8.38 -8.50 1.03
C THR A 297 -7.68 -7.88 -0.17
N CYS A 298 -6.43 -8.32 -0.38
CA CYS A 298 -5.75 -8.20 -1.65
C CYS A 298 -5.38 -9.62 -2.10
N ASP A 299 -5.93 -10.03 -3.23
CA ASP A 299 -5.79 -11.37 -3.76
C ASP A 299 -4.80 -11.33 -4.92
N ILE A 300 -3.68 -12.01 -4.77
CA ILE A 300 -2.57 -12.00 -5.72
C ILE A 300 -2.40 -13.37 -6.33
N LEU A 301 -2.28 -13.41 -7.65
CA LEU A 301 -1.93 -14.60 -8.41
C LEU A 301 -0.79 -14.26 -9.37
N VAL A 302 0.12 -15.19 -9.59
CA VAL A 302 1.17 -15.06 -10.61
C VAL A 302 1.05 -16.16 -11.66
N ALA A 303 1.36 -15.81 -12.91
CA ALA A 303 1.40 -16.75 -14.03
C ALA A 303 2.58 -16.42 -14.96
N PRO A 304 3.20 -17.42 -15.64
CA PRO A 304 4.22 -17.16 -16.65
C PRO A 304 3.70 -16.20 -17.72
N ASN A 305 4.52 -15.23 -18.15
CA ASN A 305 4.12 -14.23 -19.15
C ASN A 305 3.62 -14.85 -20.45
N GLN A 306 4.25 -15.95 -20.88
CA GLN A 306 3.84 -16.68 -22.10
C GLN A 306 2.40 -17.21 -22.03
N ASP A 307 1.93 -17.56 -20.84
CA ASP A 307 0.57 -18.10 -20.65
C ASP A 307 -0.48 -16.99 -20.61
N MET A 308 -0.02 -15.74 -20.43
CA MET A 308 -0.85 -14.54 -20.40
C MET A 308 -0.83 -13.77 -21.72
N GLU A 309 -0.03 -14.20 -22.71
CA GLU A 309 0.07 -13.53 -23.99
C GLU A 309 -1.29 -13.51 -24.71
N GLY A 310 -1.73 -12.30 -25.08
CA GLY A 310 -3.03 -12.07 -25.70
C GLY A 310 -4.25 -12.28 -24.79
N LYS A 311 -4.06 -12.61 -23.51
CA LYS A 311 -5.15 -12.80 -22.54
C LYS A 311 -5.35 -11.56 -21.68
N LEU A 312 -6.59 -11.17 -21.54
CA LEU A 312 -7.03 -10.12 -20.64
C LEU A 312 -8.01 -10.68 -19.62
N ILE A 313 -7.65 -10.60 -18.33
CA ILE A 313 -8.50 -11.06 -17.25
C ILE A 313 -9.43 -9.90 -16.84
N LYS A 314 -10.73 -10.11 -17.04
CA LYS A 314 -11.74 -9.12 -16.66
C LYS A 314 -12.12 -9.24 -15.19
N GLY A 315 -12.52 -8.13 -14.58
CA GLY A 315 -13.04 -8.13 -13.22
C GLY A 315 -11.97 -8.21 -12.12
N ILE A 316 -10.71 -7.84 -12.44
CA ILE A 316 -9.60 -7.74 -11.48
C ILE A 316 -9.03 -6.32 -11.44
N CYS A 317 -8.33 -5.95 -10.36
CA CYS A 317 -7.78 -4.60 -10.19
C CYS A 317 -6.54 -4.33 -11.03
N GLY A 318 -5.82 -5.37 -11.49
CA GLY A 318 -4.59 -5.18 -12.24
C GLY A 318 -4.01 -6.46 -12.82
N GLN A 319 -3.34 -6.30 -13.98
CA GLN A 319 -2.59 -7.34 -14.67
C GLN A 319 -1.28 -6.73 -15.16
N VAL A 320 -0.17 -7.02 -14.48
CA VAL A 320 1.11 -6.33 -14.69
C VAL A 320 2.28 -7.30 -14.71
N ASN A 321 3.06 -7.28 -15.79
CA ASN A 321 4.24 -8.11 -15.91
C ASN A 321 5.33 -7.69 -14.92
N GLY A 322 5.83 -8.63 -14.11
CA GLY A 322 6.92 -8.40 -13.17
C GLY A 322 6.54 -7.61 -11.92
N SER A 323 5.25 -7.42 -11.63
CA SER A 323 4.83 -6.65 -10.44
C SER A 323 5.03 -7.38 -9.12
N VAL A 324 5.03 -8.70 -9.12
CA VAL A 324 5.19 -9.58 -7.93
C VAL A 324 6.49 -10.37 -8.06
N ILE A 325 6.56 -11.23 -9.05
CA ILE A 325 7.73 -12.04 -9.37
C ILE A 325 8.26 -11.59 -10.73
N PRO A 326 9.56 -11.32 -10.90
CA PRO A 326 10.16 -10.99 -12.18
C PRO A 326 9.85 -12.05 -13.25
N ASN A 327 9.56 -11.60 -14.48
CA ASN A 327 9.19 -12.44 -15.61
C ASN A 327 7.87 -13.21 -15.48
N MET A 328 7.03 -12.87 -14.51
CA MET A 328 5.68 -13.38 -14.38
C MET A 328 4.66 -12.24 -14.40
N ALA A 329 3.50 -12.49 -14.99
CA ALA A 329 2.37 -11.58 -14.86
C ALA A 329 1.81 -11.66 -13.44
N GLY A 330 1.75 -10.53 -12.74
CA GLY A 330 1.06 -10.38 -11.47
C GLY A 330 -0.38 -9.94 -11.71
N LEU A 331 -1.33 -10.67 -11.13
CA LEU A 331 -2.76 -10.41 -11.19
C LEU A 331 -3.22 -9.99 -9.80
N GLU A 332 -3.91 -8.83 -9.71
CA GLU A 332 -4.44 -8.30 -8.47
C GLU A 332 -5.97 -8.26 -8.51
N ALA A 333 -6.59 -8.85 -7.50
CA ALA A 333 -8.02 -8.71 -7.19
C ALA A 333 -8.19 -8.40 -5.71
N GLY A 334 -9.41 -8.29 -5.21
CA GLY A 334 -9.63 -8.10 -3.78
C GLY A 334 -11.09 -7.87 -3.43
N GLN A 335 -11.34 -7.93 -2.12
CA GLN A 335 -12.64 -7.65 -1.53
C GLN A 335 -12.54 -6.39 -0.67
N SER A 336 -13.50 -5.47 -0.82
CA SER A 336 -13.52 -4.19 -0.08
C SER A 336 -13.79 -4.38 1.41
N ALA A 337 -14.44 -5.47 1.80
CA ALA A 337 -14.71 -5.83 3.17
C ALA A 337 -14.40 -7.31 3.41
N PHE A 338 -13.63 -7.60 4.43
CA PHE A 338 -13.34 -8.96 4.89
C PHE A 338 -13.34 -9.01 6.43
N GLY A 339 -12.32 -8.53 7.09
CA GLY A 339 -12.30 -8.44 8.55
C GLY A 339 -13.45 -7.59 9.12
N ASP A 340 -13.83 -6.53 8.42
CA ASP A 340 -14.97 -5.69 8.77
C ASP A 340 -16.29 -6.45 8.76
N VAL A 341 -16.46 -7.44 7.86
CA VAL A 341 -17.67 -8.30 7.82
C VAL A 341 -17.77 -9.12 9.09
N TYR A 342 -16.66 -9.72 9.53
CA TYR A 342 -16.63 -10.46 10.80
C TYR A 342 -16.90 -9.55 11.98
N ALA A 343 -16.33 -8.35 12.01
CA ALA A 343 -16.59 -7.38 13.07
C ALA A 343 -18.04 -6.91 13.10
N TRP A 344 -18.60 -6.59 11.93
CA TRP A 344 -20.00 -6.23 11.78
C TRP A 344 -20.92 -7.35 12.25
N PHE A 345 -20.71 -8.58 11.78
CA PHE A 345 -21.53 -9.74 12.16
C PHE A 345 -21.41 -10.04 13.66
N LYS A 346 -20.18 -10.01 14.21
CA LYS A 346 -19.97 -10.12 15.65
C LYS A 346 -20.77 -9.08 16.42
N ASN A 347 -20.73 -7.82 16.03
CA ASN A 347 -21.49 -6.75 16.66
C ASN A 347 -23.00 -6.97 16.57
N LEU A 348 -23.49 -7.46 15.42
CA LEU A 348 -24.90 -7.77 15.22
C LEU A 348 -25.41 -8.85 16.18
N ILE A 349 -24.72 -9.98 16.27
CA ILE A 349 -25.11 -11.10 17.14
C ILE A 349 -24.83 -10.85 18.62
N SER A 350 -23.88 -9.95 18.93
CA SER A 350 -23.56 -9.52 20.30
C SER A 350 -24.51 -8.41 20.80
N TRP A 351 -25.44 -7.92 19.97
CA TRP A 351 -26.29 -6.81 20.34
C TRP A 351 -27.03 -7.02 21.69
N PRO A 352 -27.63 -8.20 21.99
CA PRO A 352 -28.26 -8.44 23.29
C PRO A 352 -27.26 -8.38 24.46
N ILE A 353 -26.05 -8.90 24.25
CA ILE A 353 -24.98 -8.90 25.27
C ILE A 353 -24.54 -7.45 25.54
N ASN A 354 -24.37 -6.66 24.49
CA ASN A 354 -23.87 -5.29 24.59
C ASN A 354 -24.90 -4.30 25.14
N ASN A 355 -26.19 -4.54 24.92
CA ASN A 355 -27.24 -3.58 25.24
C ASN A 355 -28.17 -4.01 26.34
N LEU A 356 -28.38 -5.31 26.59
CA LEU A 356 -29.35 -5.80 27.56
C LEU A 356 -28.70 -6.43 28.81
N LEU A 357 -27.47 -6.94 28.70
CA LEU A 357 -26.84 -7.65 29.81
C LEU A 357 -26.60 -6.74 31.04
N SER A 358 -26.21 -5.48 30.79
CA SER A 358 -26.03 -4.47 31.83
C SER A 358 -27.31 -3.98 32.51
N GLU A 359 -28.47 -4.22 31.87
CA GLU A 359 -29.79 -3.88 32.41
C GLU A 359 -30.40 -5.00 33.26
N SER A 360 -29.73 -6.17 33.31
CA SER A 360 -30.20 -7.31 34.09
C SER A 360 -30.18 -7.02 35.57
N THR A 361 -31.27 -7.32 36.23
CA THR A 361 -31.38 -7.26 37.71
C THR A 361 -30.92 -8.53 38.41
N LEU A 362 -30.50 -9.55 37.63
CA LEU A 362 -30.08 -10.87 38.15
C LEU A 362 -28.59 -10.97 38.45
N ILE A 363 -27.80 -10.05 37.90
CA ILE A 363 -26.32 -10.04 38.06
C ILE A 363 -25.86 -8.63 38.38
N ASP A 364 -24.76 -8.53 39.14
CA ASP A 364 -24.14 -7.23 39.42
C ASP A 364 -23.40 -6.66 38.20
N PRO A 365 -23.15 -5.35 38.13
CA PRO A 365 -22.53 -4.70 36.99
C PRO A 365 -21.14 -5.20 36.64
N ALA A 366 -20.33 -5.60 37.62
CA ALA A 366 -18.97 -6.10 37.39
C ALA A 366 -19.01 -7.50 36.74
N THR A 367 -19.94 -8.36 37.20
CA THR A 367 -20.18 -9.66 36.58
C THR A 367 -20.73 -9.50 35.15
N ALA A 368 -21.63 -8.54 34.92
CA ALA A 368 -22.15 -8.25 33.59
C ALA A 368 -21.04 -7.86 32.61
N GLU A 369 -20.13 -6.98 33.01
CA GLU A 369 -19.01 -6.54 32.18
C GLU A 369 -17.99 -7.68 31.94
N ALA A 370 -17.70 -8.49 32.95
CA ALA A 370 -16.83 -9.64 32.79
C ALA A 370 -17.41 -10.69 31.81
N LEU A 371 -18.71 -10.98 31.90
CA LEU A 371 -19.40 -11.87 30.97
C LEU A 371 -19.44 -11.32 29.54
N LYS A 372 -19.64 -10.01 29.37
CA LYS A 372 -19.60 -9.37 28.08
C LYS A 372 -18.24 -9.59 27.40
N ILE A 373 -17.14 -9.27 28.08
CA ILE A 373 -15.79 -9.44 27.58
C ILE A 373 -15.52 -10.91 27.21
N GLU A 374 -15.90 -11.83 28.09
CA GLU A 374 -15.71 -13.26 27.86
C GLU A 374 -16.49 -13.78 26.65
N LEU A 375 -17.78 -13.44 26.54
CA LEU A 375 -18.65 -13.89 25.45
C LEU A 375 -18.21 -13.29 24.12
N GLU A 376 -17.94 -11.98 24.07
CA GLU A 376 -17.45 -11.33 22.85
C GLU A 376 -16.12 -11.93 22.34
N GLY A 377 -15.24 -12.34 23.26
CA GLY A 377 -13.98 -13.00 22.89
C GLY A 377 -14.17 -14.40 22.29
N LYS A 378 -15.29 -15.08 22.59
CA LYS A 378 -15.54 -16.46 22.16
C LYS A 378 -16.38 -16.59 20.88
N ILE A 379 -17.19 -15.60 20.54
CA ILE A 379 -18.22 -15.71 19.49
C ILE A 379 -17.63 -16.19 18.17
N ILE A 380 -16.65 -15.47 17.60
CA ILE A 380 -16.11 -15.79 16.26
C ILE A 380 -15.42 -17.14 16.27
N ALA A 381 -14.59 -17.44 17.29
CA ALA A 381 -13.89 -18.72 17.40
C ALA A 381 -14.86 -19.89 17.49
N THR A 382 -15.93 -19.77 18.29
CA THR A 382 -16.94 -20.81 18.45
C THR A 382 -17.73 -21.05 17.16
N LEU A 383 -18.14 -19.99 16.48
CA LEU A 383 -18.85 -20.11 15.21
C LEU A 383 -17.96 -20.68 14.11
N SER A 384 -16.68 -20.31 14.06
CA SER A 384 -15.72 -20.89 13.11
C SER A 384 -15.54 -22.40 13.32
N GLN A 385 -15.39 -22.83 14.57
CA GLN A 385 -15.33 -24.26 14.89
C GLN A 385 -16.62 -25.03 14.52
N GLN A 386 -17.77 -24.43 14.75
CA GLN A 386 -19.06 -25.03 14.36
C GLN A 386 -19.20 -25.13 12.85
N ALA A 387 -18.80 -24.08 12.12
CA ALA A 387 -18.80 -24.09 10.66
C ALA A 387 -17.86 -25.16 10.10
N GLU A 388 -16.63 -25.28 10.66
CA GLU A 388 -15.68 -26.33 10.28
C GLU A 388 -16.26 -27.75 10.52
N ALA A 389 -16.96 -27.95 11.63
CA ALA A 389 -17.59 -29.22 11.96
C ALA A 389 -18.73 -29.63 11.01
N LEU A 390 -19.33 -28.67 10.29
CA LEU A 390 -20.35 -28.96 9.27
C LEU A 390 -19.73 -29.58 8.00
N GLY A 391 -18.43 -29.36 7.76
CA GLY A 391 -17.71 -29.86 6.61
C GLY A 391 -18.16 -29.23 5.29
N ASP A 392 -17.69 -29.78 4.17
CA ASP A 392 -18.07 -29.35 2.83
C ASP A 392 -19.46 -29.88 2.49
N GLN A 393 -20.48 -29.08 2.75
CA GLN A 393 -21.85 -29.36 2.34
C GLN A 393 -22.23 -28.36 1.25
N ASP A 394 -23.03 -28.81 0.28
CA ASP A 394 -23.65 -27.91 -0.72
C ASP A 394 -24.72 -27.08 0.00
N TYR A 395 -24.40 -25.81 0.27
CA TYR A 395 -25.36 -24.84 0.78
C TYR A 395 -26.04 -24.15 -0.40
N GLU A 396 -27.38 -24.03 -0.33
CA GLU A 396 -28.15 -23.30 -1.35
C GLU A 396 -28.10 -21.79 -1.14
N GLU A 397 -27.81 -21.33 0.10
CA GLU A 397 -27.75 -19.91 0.44
C GLU A 397 -26.34 -19.36 0.18
N LEU A 398 -26.30 -18.27 -0.60
CA LEU A 398 -25.09 -17.51 -0.88
C LEU A 398 -25.26 -16.06 -0.42
N ALA A 399 -24.24 -15.52 0.21
CA ALA A 399 -24.16 -14.10 0.54
C ALA A 399 -23.28 -13.36 -0.46
N ILE A 400 -23.76 -12.21 -0.94
CA ILE A 400 -22.92 -11.28 -1.71
C ILE A 400 -22.14 -10.44 -0.70
N ASP A 401 -20.81 -10.45 -0.82
CA ASP A 401 -19.88 -9.85 0.13
C ASP A 401 -19.56 -8.36 -0.13
N TRP A 402 -20.39 -7.66 -0.89
CA TRP A 402 -20.18 -6.26 -1.27
C TRP A 402 -20.61 -5.25 -0.20
N LEU A 403 -20.35 -5.54 1.07
CA LEU A 403 -20.81 -4.72 2.19
C LEU A 403 -20.19 -3.31 2.24
N ASN A 404 -18.96 -3.14 1.75
CA ASN A 404 -18.31 -1.83 1.55
C ASN A 404 -18.19 -1.48 0.05
N GLY A 405 -19.14 -1.96 -0.77
CA GLY A 405 -19.11 -1.80 -2.21
C GLY A 405 -18.25 -2.83 -2.93
N ARG A 406 -18.35 -2.80 -4.25
CA ARG A 406 -17.59 -3.67 -5.14
C ARG A 406 -16.24 -3.01 -5.46
N ARG A 407 -15.12 -3.71 -5.21
CA ARG A 407 -13.77 -3.17 -5.45
C ARG A 407 -13.37 -3.22 -6.93
N THR A 408 -13.89 -4.19 -7.64
CA THR A 408 -13.63 -4.38 -9.08
C THR A 408 -14.93 -4.58 -9.83
N PRO A 409 -14.98 -4.24 -11.12
CA PRO A 409 -16.19 -4.31 -11.94
C PRO A 409 -16.75 -5.70 -12.10
#